data_59672e1baba4c7a1e08b3a5086aaafaf
#
_entry.id   59672e1baba4c7a1e08b3a5086aaafaf
#
_cell.length_a   1.000
_cell.length_b   1.000
_cell.length_c   1.000
_cell.angle_alpha   90.00
_cell.angle_beta   90.00
_cell.angle_gamma   90.00
#
_symmetry.space_group_name_H-M   'P 1'
#
loop_
_entity.id
_entity.type
_entity.pdbx_description
1 polymer ?
#
loop_
_entity_poly.entity_id
_entity_poly.type
_entity_poly.pdbx_seq_one_letter_code
_entity_poly.pdbx_strand_id
1 'polypeptide(L)'
;MTVDNFWNWVYRFYSFVVRFIFACIVSGLLILSLVCICYMETSEYVYLCMDAVTRQALLLLAVLAGAIALGFFARRKKLHWEKTDFLRWGVLVLGGIAGVFWVLNTRYIPRADQLSILEFAEYLRKGEYGVFGAGSYMARYPHQSGIVLVLWGLSMIWGDGNYVAFQLLNVAAYVLILWTLGEFAIRLGRKPVPPTFLGFLFLPLLFYTSFLYGTLLGLCFAMLAALQTVDFCRSGKRSCGILAGLSLFAALVIKSNYQIFAIGILIYAVMYLLSHKAWKRWSIVLVLIAAFVAG
;
A
#
# COMPACT_ATOMS: atom_id res chain seq x y z
N MET A 1 -2.76 30.51 -28.18
CA MET A 1 -3.16 29.41 -27.29
C MET A 1 -3.57 30.04 -25.96
N THR A 2 -4.83 29.96 -25.55
CA THR A 2 -5.25 30.52 -24.27
C THR A 2 -4.58 29.73 -23.14
N VAL A 3 -4.34 30.39 -21.99
CA VAL A 3 -3.70 29.73 -20.80
C VAL A 3 -4.45 28.46 -20.39
N ASP A 4 -5.77 28.44 -20.57
CA ASP A 4 -6.63 27.30 -20.25
C ASP A 4 -6.38 26.12 -21.20
N ASN A 5 -6.17 26.37 -22.47
CA ASN A 5 -5.85 25.34 -23.45
C ASN A 5 -4.46 24.73 -23.19
N PHE A 6 -3.50 25.52 -22.73
CA PHE A 6 -2.17 25.04 -22.37
C PHE A 6 -2.24 24.06 -21.17
N TRP A 7 -2.89 24.44 -20.07
CA TRP A 7 -2.98 23.58 -18.89
C TRP A 7 -3.80 22.32 -19.13
N ASN A 8 -4.85 22.39 -19.92
CA ASN A 8 -5.60 21.20 -20.34
C ASN A 8 -4.75 20.24 -21.19
N TRP A 9 -3.92 20.79 -22.08
CA TRP A 9 -2.99 19.99 -22.87
C TRP A 9 -1.93 19.31 -21.97
N VAL A 10 -1.32 20.07 -21.06
CA VAL A 10 -0.34 19.54 -20.10
C VAL A 10 -0.95 18.43 -19.25
N TYR A 11 -2.17 18.59 -18.76
CA TYR A 11 -2.87 17.57 -18.01
C TYR A 11 -3.14 16.30 -18.82
N ARG A 12 -3.59 16.46 -20.07
CA ARG A 12 -3.81 15.31 -20.98
C ARG A 12 -2.51 14.57 -21.28
N PHE A 13 -1.42 15.30 -21.54
CA PHE A 13 -0.11 14.73 -21.77
C PHE A 13 0.40 13.99 -20.52
N TYR A 14 0.31 14.59 -19.35
CA TYR A 14 0.64 13.95 -18.08
C TYR A 14 -0.17 12.67 -17.87
N SER A 15 -1.48 12.72 -18.06
CA SER A 15 -2.34 11.55 -17.93
C SER A 15 -1.97 10.44 -18.92
N PHE A 16 -1.59 10.80 -20.15
CA PHE A 16 -1.11 9.83 -21.14
C PHE A 16 0.19 9.17 -20.69
N VAL A 17 1.18 9.97 -20.28
CA VAL A 17 2.49 9.47 -19.80
C VAL A 17 2.32 8.52 -18.62
N VAL A 18 1.52 8.90 -17.62
CA VAL A 18 1.25 8.04 -16.46
C VAL A 18 0.59 6.72 -16.87
N ARG A 19 -0.41 6.76 -17.76
CA ARG A 19 -1.07 5.53 -18.25
C ARG A 19 -0.12 4.66 -19.05
N PHE A 20 0.72 5.26 -19.88
CA PHE A 20 1.71 4.55 -20.68
C PHE A 20 2.74 3.86 -19.79
N ILE A 21 3.34 4.57 -18.83
CA ILE A 21 4.30 4.01 -17.88
C ILE A 21 3.64 2.87 -17.09
N PHE A 22 2.42 3.08 -16.59
CA PHE A 22 1.67 2.06 -15.88
C PHE A 22 1.44 0.80 -16.74
N ALA A 23 1.02 0.98 -17.99
CA ALA A 23 0.84 -0.13 -18.91
C ALA A 23 2.15 -0.89 -19.18
N CYS A 24 3.27 -0.19 -19.35
CA CYS A 24 4.59 -0.80 -19.51
C CYS A 24 5.00 -1.63 -18.29
N ILE A 25 4.84 -1.06 -17.07
CA ILE A 25 5.17 -1.75 -15.83
C ILE A 25 4.31 -3.00 -15.65
N VAL A 26 2.98 -2.86 -15.82
CA VAL A 26 2.05 -4.00 -15.68
C VAL A 26 2.35 -5.09 -16.71
N SER A 27 2.61 -4.71 -17.96
CA SER A 27 2.97 -5.67 -19.01
C SER A 27 4.30 -6.35 -18.70
N GLY A 28 5.30 -5.62 -18.25
CA GLY A 28 6.60 -6.18 -17.83
C GLY A 28 6.46 -7.16 -16.67
N LEU A 29 5.71 -6.79 -15.63
CA LEU A 29 5.44 -7.67 -14.49
C LEU A 29 4.65 -8.92 -14.92
N LEU A 30 3.69 -8.78 -15.83
CA LEU A 30 2.93 -9.89 -16.38
C LEU A 30 3.84 -10.85 -17.13
N ILE A 31 4.72 -10.35 -18.00
CA ILE A 31 5.69 -11.16 -18.74
C ILE A 31 6.62 -11.88 -17.77
N LEU A 32 7.17 -11.15 -16.78
CA LEU A 32 8.03 -11.76 -15.76
C LEU A 32 7.31 -12.86 -14.97
N SER A 33 6.06 -12.64 -14.58
CA SER A 33 5.27 -13.64 -13.85
C SER A 33 4.94 -14.88 -14.68
N LEU A 34 4.93 -14.76 -16.01
CA LEU A 34 4.75 -15.89 -16.93
C LEU A 34 6.02 -16.71 -17.14
N VAL A 35 7.18 -16.04 -17.11
CA VAL A 35 8.46 -16.63 -17.51
C VAL A 35 9.29 -17.06 -16.29
N CYS A 36 9.10 -16.41 -15.14
CA CYS A 36 9.96 -16.59 -13.97
C CYS A 36 9.20 -17.14 -12.77
N ILE A 37 9.78 -18.12 -12.09
CA ILE A 37 9.39 -18.55 -10.74
C ILE A 37 10.49 -18.09 -9.78
N CYS A 38 10.10 -17.49 -8.66
CA CYS A 38 11.02 -17.20 -7.58
C CYS A 38 10.95 -18.32 -6.54
N TYR A 39 12.09 -18.94 -6.27
CA TYR A 39 12.27 -19.82 -5.12
C TYR A 39 13.04 -19.05 -4.04
N MET A 40 12.60 -19.13 -2.82
CA MET A 40 13.33 -18.62 -1.67
C MET A 40 13.78 -19.80 -0.82
N GLU A 41 15.08 -19.96 -0.67
CA GLU A 41 15.67 -20.95 0.22
C GLU A 41 15.74 -20.43 1.67
N THR A 42 16.06 -21.34 2.60
CA THR A 42 16.20 -21.03 4.04
C THR A 42 17.29 -19.99 4.34
N SER A 43 18.20 -19.75 3.40
CA SER A 43 19.28 -18.76 3.47
C SER A 43 18.90 -17.36 2.92
N GLU A 44 17.61 -17.11 2.63
CA GLU A 44 17.09 -15.87 2.02
C GLU A 44 17.61 -15.57 0.60
N TYR A 45 18.30 -16.52 -0.04
CA TYR A 45 18.64 -16.36 -1.45
C TYR A 45 17.42 -16.59 -2.32
N VAL A 46 17.19 -15.65 -3.25
CA VAL A 46 16.11 -15.74 -4.24
C VAL A 46 16.68 -16.20 -5.56
N TYR A 47 16.22 -17.35 -6.03
CA TYR A 47 16.58 -17.88 -7.34
C TYR A 47 15.44 -17.69 -8.32
N LEU A 48 15.78 -17.20 -9.52
CA LEU A 48 14.86 -17.11 -10.64
C LEU A 48 15.03 -18.36 -11.52
N CYS A 49 13.97 -19.17 -11.60
CA CYS A 49 13.95 -20.36 -12.47
C CYS A 49 12.96 -20.15 -13.61
N MET A 50 13.36 -20.53 -14.83
CA MET A 50 12.53 -20.42 -16.02
C MET A 50 11.78 -21.72 -16.38
N ASP A 51 11.92 -22.79 -15.61
CA ASP A 51 11.49 -24.15 -15.98
C ASP A 51 9.99 -24.40 -15.97
N ALA A 52 9.17 -23.44 -15.56
CA ALA A 52 7.75 -23.67 -15.36
C ALA A 52 6.82 -22.81 -16.23
N VAL A 53 7.33 -22.26 -17.33
CA VAL A 53 6.58 -21.36 -18.24
C VAL A 53 5.22 -21.96 -18.64
N THR A 54 5.19 -23.23 -19.01
CA THR A 54 3.95 -23.90 -19.45
C THR A 54 2.92 -24.00 -18.32
N ARG A 55 3.35 -24.38 -17.12
CA ARG A 55 2.47 -24.53 -15.94
C ARG A 55 1.90 -23.18 -15.50
N GLN A 56 2.71 -22.14 -15.50
CA GLN A 56 2.28 -20.80 -15.15
C GLN A 56 1.34 -20.19 -16.19
N ALA A 57 1.65 -20.39 -17.48
CA ALA A 57 0.78 -19.98 -18.58
C ALA A 57 -0.61 -20.62 -18.46
N LEU A 58 -0.66 -21.94 -18.17
CA LEU A 58 -1.93 -22.65 -17.97
C LEU A 58 -2.71 -22.12 -16.77
N LEU A 59 -2.04 -21.83 -15.64
CA LEU A 59 -2.66 -21.25 -14.46
C LEU A 59 -3.22 -19.84 -14.76
N LEU A 60 -2.45 -19.01 -15.46
CA LEU A 60 -2.91 -17.68 -15.84
C LEU A 60 -4.12 -17.74 -16.78
N LEU A 61 -4.06 -18.61 -17.79
CA LEU A 61 -5.18 -18.83 -18.69
C LEU A 61 -6.43 -19.31 -17.95
N ALA A 62 -6.29 -20.19 -16.96
CA ALA A 62 -7.38 -20.64 -16.11
C ALA A 62 -7.98 -19.49 -15.28
N VAL A 63 -7.13 -18.64 -14.68
CA VAL A 63 -7.57 -17.46 -13.92
C VAL A 63 -8.27 -16.45 -14.83
N LEU A 64 -7.72 -16.16 -16.01
CA LEU A 64 -8.34 -15.26 -17.00
C LEU A 64 -9.67 -15.82 -17.49
N ALA A 65 -9.74 -17.10 -17.84
CA ALA A 65 -10.98 -17.75 -18.24
C ALA A 65 -12.04 -17.70 -17.13
N GLY A 66 -11.64 -17.96 -15.89
CA GLY A 66 -12.50 -17.82 -14.70
C GLY A 66 -13.01 -16.39 -14.50
N ALA A 67 -12.15 -15.39 -14.65
CA ALA A 67 -12.52 -13.97 -14.53
C ALA A 67 -13.48 -13.54 -15.65
N ILE A 68 -13.25 -13.99 -16.90
CA ILE A 68 -14.14 -13.73 -18.03
C ILE A 68 -15.50 -14.42 -17.82
N ALA A 69 -15.49 -15.68 -17.37
CA ALA A 69 -16.72 -16.43 -17.09
C ALA A 69 -17.53 -15.77 -15.97
N LEU A 70 -16.89 -15.35 -14.88
CA LEU A 70 -17.51 -14.58 -13.79
C LEU A 70 -18.08 -13.26 -14.28
N GLY A 71 -17.34 -12.53 -15.11
CA GLY A 71 -17.81 -11.27 -15.70
C GLY A 71 -19.02 -11.47 -16.60
N PHE A 72 -19.01 -12.53 -17.41
CA PHE A 72 -20.13 -12.88 -18.28
C PHE A 72 -21.38 -13.32 -17.47
N PHE A 73 -21.18 -14.12 -16.45
CA PHE A 73 -22.24 -14.58 -15.54
C PHE A 73 -22.86 -13.42 -14.75
N ALA A 74 -22.03 -12.52 -14.24
CA ALA A 74 -22.47 -11.31 -13.55
C ALA A 74 -23.28 -10.38 -14.46
N ARG A 75 -22.91 -10.26 -15.75
CA ARG A 75 -23.69 -9.51 -16.75
C ARG A 75 -25.02 -10.19 -17.06
N ARG A 76 -25.03 -11.52 -17.28
CA ARG A 76 -26.26 -12.25 -17.62
C ARG A 76 -27.31 -12.23 -16.51
N LYS A 77 -26.89 -12.35 -15.25
CA LYS A 77 -27.83 -12.37 -14.12
C LYS A 77 -28.33 -10.99 -13.70
N LYS A 78 -27.99 -9.89 -14.45
CA LYS A 78 -28.36 -8.52 -14.06
C LYS A 78 -28.24 -8.38 -12.54
N LEU A 79 -27.09 -8.78 -11.98
CA LEU A 79 -26.89 -8.70 -10.54
C LEU A 79 -27.15 -7.24 -10.17
N HIS A 80 -28.29 -7.00 -9.54
CA HIS A 80 -28.68 -5.71 -9.03
C HIS A 80 -27.71 -5.39 -7.91
N TRP A 81 -26.66 -4.64 -8.27
CA TRP A 81 -25.61 -4.20 -7.34
C TRP A 81 -26.10 -3.10 -6.40
N GLU A 82 -27.43 -3.01 -6.19
CA GLU A 82 -28.03 -2.10 -5.22
C GLU A 82 -27.62 -2.43 -3.78
N LYS A 83 -27.18 -3.66 -3.54
CA LYS A 83 -26.58 -4.12 -2.27
C LYS A 83 -25.04 -4.07 -2.27
N THR A 84 -24.44 -3.19 -3.06
CA THR A 84 -22.98 -3.14 -3.24
C THR A 84 -22.23 -2.90 -1.93
N ASP A 85 -22.79 -2.10 -1.03
CA ASP A 85 -22.14 -1.80 0.25
C ASP A 85 -22.07 -3.06 1.13
N PHE A 86 -23.12 -3.86 1.20
CA PHE A 86 -23.10 -5.11 1.95
C PHE A 86 -22.05 -6.11 1.42
N LEU A 87 -21.98 -6.27 0.09
CA LEU A 87 -20.95 -7.13 -0.54
C LEU A 87 -19.53 -6.63 -0.26
N ARG A 88 -19.31 -5.32 -0.31
CA ARG A 88 -18.02 -4.72 0.02
C ARG A 88 -17.63 -5.02 1.47
N TRP A 89 -18.54 -4.78 2.41
CA TRP A 89 -18.29 -5.10 3.82
C TRP A 89 -18.04 -6.59 4.03
N GLY A 90 -18.76 -7.46 3.31
CA GLY A 90 -18.51 -8.90 3.32
C GLY A 90 -17.07 -9.24 2.90
N VAL A 91 -16.57 -8.64 1.82
CA VAL A 91 -15.17 -8.84 1.37
C VAL A 91 -14.18 -8.32 2.41
N LEU A 92 -14.41 -7.17 3.04
CA LEU A 92 -13.54 -6.62 4.08
C LEU A 92 -13.48 -7.51 5.32
N VAL A 93 -14.63 -8.00 5.77
CA VAL A 93 -14.72 -8.95 6.90
C VAL A 93 -14.01 -10.26 6.57
N LEU A 94 -14.24 -10.83 5.39
CA LEU A 94 -13.54 -12.03 4.93
C LEU A 94 -12.04 -11.81 4.84
N GLY A 95 -11.60 -10.64 4.37
CA GLY A 95 -10.19 -10.24 4.36
C GLY A 95 -9.58 -10.21 5.75
N GLY A 96 -10.30 -9.63 6.72
CA GLY A 96 -9.88 -9.61 8.12
C GLY A 96 -9.79 -11.02 8.71
N ILE A 97 -10.81 -11.85 8.52
CA ILE A 97 -10.82 -13.25 8.98
C ILE A 97 -9.66 -14.02 8.34
N ALA A 98 -9.48 -13.92 7.02
CA ALA A 98 -8.40 -14.59 6.31
C ALA A 98 -7.02 -14.14 6.81
N GLY A 99 -6.84 -12.83 7.08
CA GLY A 99 -5.60 -12.29 7.62
C GLY A 99 -5.29 -12.80 9.02
N VAL A 100 -6.28 -12.77 9.94
CA VAL A 100 -6.12 -13.32 11.29
C VAL A 100 -5.84 -14.82 11.22
N PHE A 101 -6.60 -15.56 10.42
CA PHE A 101 -6.38 -16.99 10.22
C PHE A 101 -4.97 -17.28 9.71
N TRP A 102 -4.52 -16.52 8.70
CA TRP A 102 -3.17 -16.65 8.15
C TRP A 102 -2.10 -16.43 9.20
N VAL A 103 -2.15 -15.32 9.95
CA VAL A 103 -1.18 -14.98 10.99
C VAL A 103 -1.13 -16.04 12.08
N LEU A 104 -2.29 -16.46 12.60
CA LEU A 104 -2.35 -17.40 13.73
C LEU A 104 -1.96 -18.84 13.34
N ASN A 105 -2.17 -19.26 12.08
CA ASN A 105 -1.85 -20.61 11.63
C ASN A 105 -0.42 -20.73 11.10
N THR A 106 0.11 -19.71 10.42
CA THR A 106 1.50 -19.76 9.94
C THR A 106 2.50 -19.60 11.06
N ARG A 107 2.15 -18.82 12.10
CA ARG A 107 3.06 -18.50 13.23
C ARG A 107 4.46 -18.16 12.74
N TYR A 108 4.52 -17.33 11.69
CA TYR A 108 5.78 -16.97 11.07
C TYR A 108 6.67 -16.22 12.08
N ILE A 109 7.76 -16.88 12.50
CA ILE A 109 8.72 -16.33 13.45
C ILE A 109 9.68 -15.40 12.68
N PRO A 110 9.88 -14.16 13.15
CA PRO A 110 10.85 -13.22 12.57
C PRO A 110 12.25 -13.82 12.48
N ARG A 111 12.95 -13.59 11.37
CA ARG A 111 14.32 -14.03 11.13
C ARG A 111 15.12 -12.89 10.51
N ALA A 112 16.45 -13.00 10.56
CA ALA A 112 17.38 -12.03 9.98
C ALA A 112 17.01 -10.58 10.37
N ASP A 113 16.88 -9.68 9.41
CA ASP A 113 16.57 -8.27 9.66
C ASP A 113 15.29 -8.05 10.48
N GLN A 114 14.28 -8.90 10.33
CA GLN A 114 13.04 -8.78 11.10
C GLN A 114 13.26 -9.07 12.58
N LEU A 115 14.11 -10.04 12.90
CA LEU A 115 14.49 -10.35 14.28
C LEU A 115 15.27 -9.18 14.87
N SER A 116 16.25 -8.66 14.13
CA SER A 116 17.04 -7.49 14.59
C SER A 116 16.15 -6.28 14.88
N ILE A 117 15.18 -5.97 14.03
CA ILE A 117 14.22 -4.86 14.23
C ILE A 117 13.41 -5.09 15.52
N LEU A 118 12.99 -6.33 15.80
CA LEU A 118 12.25 -6.67 17.01
C LEU A 118 13.12 -6.51 18.24
N GLU A 119 14.36 -7.02 18.23
CA GLU A 119 15.34 -6.88 19.31
C GLU A 119 15.68 -5.41 19.59
N PHE A 120 15.81 -4.57 18.56
CA PHE A 120 16.07 -3.14 18.75
C PHE A 120 14.89 -2.42 19.43
N ALA A 121 13.66 -2.85 19.19
CA ALA A 121 12.51 -2.32 19.93
C ALA A 121 12.58 -2.69 21.43
N GLU A 122 13.05 -3.91 21.73
CA GLU A 122 13.26 -4.34 23.13
C GLU A 122 14.41 -3.56 23.81
N TYR A 123 15.54 -3.36 23.13
CA TYR A 123 16.64 -2.54 23.65
C TYR A 123 16.19 -1.11 23.92
N LEU A 124 15.42 -0.52 23.01
CA LEU A 124 14.85 0.81 23.20
C LEU A 124 13.95 0.87 24.44
N ARG A 125 13.15 -0.17 24.69
CA ARG A 125 12.30 -0.26 25.88
C ARG A 125 13.10 -0.39 27.18
N LYS A 126 14.22 -1.11 27.13
CA LYS A 126 15.13 -1.27 28.27
C LYS A 126 16.02 -0.03 28.53
N GLY A 127 15.96 0.98 27.64
CA GLY A 127 16.83 2.17 27.73
C GLY A 127 18.26 1.92 27.23
N GLU A 128 18.48 0.86 26.46
CA GLU A 128 19.77 0.50 25.90
C GLU A 128 19.98 1.18 24.53
N TYR A 129 20.36 2.45 24.54
CA TYR A 129 20.50 3.25 23.31
C TYR A 129 21.80 3.00 22.54
N GLY A 130 22.74 2.24 23.05
CA GLY A 130 24.02 1.93 22.39
C GLY A 130 23.86 1.28 21.01
N VAL A 131 22.76 0.57 20.81
CA VAL A 131 22.41 -0.07 19.52
C VAL A 131 22.14 0.92 18.37
N PHE A 132 21.92 2.19 18.70
CA PHE A 132 21.75 3.29 17.73
C PHE A 132 23.06 4.09 17.51
N GLY A 133 24.12 3.75 18.23
CA GLY A 133 25.41 4.44 18.14
C GLY A 133 26.16 4.19 16.83
N ALA A 134 27.21 4.96 16.59
CA ALA A 134 28.04 4.84 15.41
C ALA A 134 28.58 3.41 15.22
N GLY A 135 28.49 2.90 13.98
CA GLY A 135 28.91 1.56 13.61
C GLY A 135 27.88 0.43 13.88
N SER A 136 26.78 0.73 14.57
CA SER A 136 25.69 -0.23 14.78
C SER A 136 24.86 -0.47 13.51
N TYR A 137 24.01 -1.51 13.57
CA TYR A 137 23.05 -1.81 12.51
C TYR A 137 22.12 -0.62 12.20
N MET A 138 21.57 0.00 13.24
CA MET A 138 20.63 1.14 13.07
C MET A 138 21.32 2.39 12.54
N ALA A 139 22.62 2.59 12.82
CA ALA A 139 23.39 3.67 12.19
C ALA A 139 23.59 3.46 10.68
N ARG A 140 23.64 2.19 10.24
CA ARG A 140 23.72 1.84 8.80
C ARG A 140 22.37 1.90 8.09
N TYR A 141 21.30 1.57 8.80
CA TYR A 141 19.93 1.46 8.27
C TYR A 141 18.95 2.35 9.04
N PRO A 142 19.17 3.69 9.10
CA PRO A 142 18.35 4.60 9.90
C PRO A 142 16.89 4.66 9.42
N HIS A 143 16.64 4.30 8.16
CA HIS A 143 15.30 4.22 7.58
C HIS A 143 14.40 3.14 8.19
N GLN A 144 14.94 2.27 9.06
CA GLN A 144 14.17 1.29 9.81
C GLN A 144 13.76 1.79 11.21
N SER A 145 14.20 2.97 11.62
CA SER A 145 13.91 3.52 12.96
C SER A 145 12.40 3.67 13.19
N GLY A 146 11.63 4.04 12.19
CA GLY A 146 10.19 4.21 12.33
C GLY A 146 9.46 2.91 12.64
N ILE A 147 9.85 1.79 12.03
CA ILE A 147 9.23 0.50 12.35
C ILE A 147 9.65 0.00 13.73
N VAL A 148 10.89 0.28 14.16
CA VAL A 148 11.36 0.01 15.52
C VAL A 148 10.51 0.77 16.53
N LEU A 149 10.18 2.05 16.28
CA LEU A 149 9.30 2.84 17.15
C LEU A 149 7.88 2.27 17.23
N VAL A 150 7.33 1.76 16.12
CA VAL A 150 6.01 1.10 16.13
C VAL A 150 6.07 -0.18 17.00
N LEU A 151 7.08 -1.01 16.82
CA LEU A 151 7.27 -2.23 17.62
C LEU A 151 7.50 -1.91 19.10
N TRP A 152 8.29 -0.88 19.40
CA TRP A 152 8.48 -0.37 20.76
C TRP A 152 7.15 0.05 21.40
N GLY A 153 6.32 0.84 20.68
CA GLY A 153 4.99 1.23 21.15
C GLY A 153 4.08 0.03 21.42
N LEU A 154 4.12 -0.99 20.54
CA LEU A 154 3.38 -2.23 20.75
C LEU A 154 3.91 -3.03 21.95
N SER A 155 5.22 -3.08 22.17
CA SER A 155 5.82 -3.79 23.31
C SER A 155 5.42 -3.18 24.66
N MET A 156 5.11 -1.89 24.71
CA MET A 156 4.59 -1.23 25.90
C MET A 156 3.23 -1.79 26.34
N ILE A 157 2.43 -2.30 25.41
CA ILE A 157 1.06 -2.78 25.65
C ILE A 157 1.04 -4.30 25.79
N TRP A 158 1.74 -5.01 24.92
CA TRP A 158 1.67 -6.49 24.80
C TRP A 158 2.93 -7.22 25.24
N GLY A 159 3.94 -6.51 25.74
CA GLY A 159 5.20 -7.09 26.21
C GLY A 159 6.24 -7.29 25.10
N ASP A 160 7.46 -7.62 25.52
CA ASP A 160 8.60 -7.84 24.62
C ASP A 160 8.43 -9.08 23.75
N GLY A 161 9.04 -9.07 22.58
CA GLY A 161 9.06 -10.20 21.65
C GLY A 161 7.70 -10.52 21.03
N ASN A 162 6.66 -9.73 21.29
CA ASN A 162 5.32 -9.99 20.77
C ASN A 162 5.16 -9.51 19.31
N TYR A 163 5.80 -10.24 18.41
CA TYR A 163 5.69 -9.99 16.96
C TYR A 163 4.27 -10.22 16.42
N VAL A 164 3.46 -11.06 17.07
CA VAL A 164 2.08 -11.35 16.64
C VAL A 164 1.21 -10.09 16.71
N ALA A 165 1.42 -9.23 17.72
CA ALA A 165 0.71 -7.96 17.82
C ALA A 165 0.94 -7.08 16.57
N PHE A 166 2.19 -7.04 16.08
CA PHE A 166 2.51 -6.31 14.85
C PHE A 166 1.91 -6.98 13.61
N GLN A 167 1.93 -8.30 13.53
CA GLN A 167 1.30 -9.04 12.43
C GLN A 167 -0.21 -8.78 12.39
N LEU A 168 -0.89 -8.71 13.54
CA LEU A 168 -2.30 -8.33 13.62
C LEU A 168 -2.54 -6.86 13.23
N LEU A 169 -1.62 -5.95 13.57
CA LEU A 169 -1.66 -4.58 13.06
C LEU A 169 -1.54 -4.54 11.52
N ASN A 170 -0.70 -5.38 10.94
CA ASN A 170 -0.62 -5.54 9.49
C ASN A 170 -1.93 -6.09 8.90
N VAL A 171 -2.67 -6.96 9.60
CA VAL A 171 -4.00 -7.38 9.15
C VAL A 171 -4.97 -6.21 9.11
N ALA A 172 -4.95 -5.35 10.12
CA ALA A 172 -5.76 -4.13 10.11
C ALA A 172 -5.37 -3.20 8.94
N ALA A 173 -4.07 -3.01 8.69
CA ALA A 173 -3.57 -2.26 7.55
C ALA A 173 -4.01 -2.87 6.21
N TYR A 174 -3.97 -4.20 6.08
CA TYR A 174 -4.46 -4.93 4.90
C TYR A 174 -5.94 -4.64 4.64
N VAL A 175 -6.80 -4.75 5.65
CA VAL A 175 -8.23 -4.45 5.50
C VAL A 175 -8.46 -2.98 5.12
N LEU A 176 -7.69 -2.04 5.70
CA LEU A 176 -7.75 -0.63 5.33
C LEU A 176 -7.29 -0.37 3.89
N ILE A 177 -6.28 -1.10 3.40
CA ILE A 177 -5.86 -1.04 1.99
C ILE A 177 -7.03 -1.50 1.09
N LEU A 178 -7.67 -2.63 1.39
CA LEU A 178 -8.83 -3.10 0.65
C LEU A 178 -9.97 -2.09 0.64
N TRP A 179 -10.25 -1.48 1.80
CA TRP A 179 -11.25 -0.43 1.91
C TRP A 179 -10.89 0.79 1.05
N THR A 180 -9.63 1.23 1.09
CA THR A 180 -9.14 2.40 0.34
C THR A 180 -9.23 2.19 -1.16
N LEU A 181 -8.98 0.97 -1.68
CA LEU A 181 -9.19 0.63 -3.08
C LEU A 181 -10.63 0.87 -3.54
N GLY A 182 -11.60 0.46 -2.71
CA GLY A 182 -13.01 0.74 -2.96
C GLY A 182 -13.34 2.24 -2.93
N GLU A 183 -12.75 2.97 -1.98
CA GLU A 183 -12.93 4.42 -1.86
C GLU A 183 -12.40 5.18 -3.08
N PHE A 184 -11.25 4.78 -3.63
CA PHE A 184 -10.75 5.34 -4.88
C PHE A 184 -11.72 5.10 -6.04
N ALA A 185 -12.30 3.91 -6.14
CA ALA A 185 -13.30 3.62 -7.17
C ALA A 185 -14.53 4.53 -7.06
N ILE A 186 -15.04 4.76 -5.85
CA ILE A 186 -16.16 5.69 -5.61
C ILE A 186 -15.81 7.09 -6.11
N ARG A 187 -14.59 7.59 -5.81
CA ARG A 187 -14.15 8.92 -6.26
C ARG A 187 -13.99 9.00 -7.78
N LEU A 188 -13.77 7.88 -8.43
CA LEU A 188 -13.73 7.76 -9.89
C LEU A 188 -15.12 7.52 -10.51
N GLY A 189 -16.21 7.59 -9.72
CA GLY A 189 -17.57 7.29 -10.20
C GLY A 189 -17.77 5.81 -10.57
N ARG A 190 -17.00 4.91 -9.95
CA ARG A 190 -17.05 3.47 -10.18
C ARG A 190 -17.56 2.73 -8.96
N LYS A 191 -18.01 1.48 -9.15
CA LYS A 191 -18.46 0.63 -8.05
C LYS A 191 -17.27 0.17 -7.20
N PRO A 192 -17.36 0.19 -5.85
CA PRO A 192 -16.24 -0.14 -4.96
C PRO A 192 -15.92 -1.63 -4.88
N VAL A 193 -16.89 -2.52 -5.10
CA VAL A 193 -16.72 -3.96 -4.92
C VAL A 193 -15.64 -4.57 -5.80
N PRO A 194 -15.57 -4.32 -7.12
CA PRO A 194 -14.57 -4.96 -7.97
C PRO A 194 -13.12 -4.69 -7.52
N PRO A 195 -12.66 -3.45 -7.29
CA PRO A 195 -11.28 -3.23 -6.86
C PRO A 195 -11.01 -3.74 -5.44
N THR A 196 -11.98 -3.69 -4.52
CA THR A 196 -11.85 -4.29 -3.18
C THR A 196 -11.67 -5.81 -3.30
N PHE A 197 -12.46 -6.48 -4.14
CA PHE A 197 -12.38 -7.91 -4.36
C PHE A 197 -11.09 -8.33 -5.07
N LEU A 198 -10.63 -7.58 -6.07
CA LEU A 198 -9.35 -7.82 -6.72
C LEU A 198 -8.18 -7.65 -5.74
N GLY A 199 -8.23 -6.66 -4.86
CA GLY A 199 -7.26 -6.50 -3.79
C GLY A 199 -7.27 -7.69 -2.81
N PHE A 200 -8.44 -8.22 -2.46
CA PHE A 200 -8.58 -9.41 -1.64
C PHE A 200 -7.99 -10.66 -2.31
N LEU A 201 -8.19 -10.83 -3.61
CA LEU A 201 -7.61 -11.93 -4.38
C LEU A 201 -6.10 -11.80 -4.60
N PHE A 202 -5.52 -10.62 -4.36
CA PHE A 202 -4.08 -10.41 -4.49
C PHE A 202 -3.36 -10.96 -3.24
N LEU A 203 -3.19 -12.27 -3.21
CA LEU A 203 -2.60 -13.02 -2.09
C LEU A 203 -1.27 -12.47 -1.54
N PRO A 204 -0.37 -11.88 -2.34
CA PRO A 204 0.83 -11.26 -1.78
C PRO A 204 0.55 -10.24 -0.67
N LEU A 205 -0.52 -9.43 -0.77
CA LEU A 205 -0.90 -8.51 0.31
C LEU A 205 -1.27 -9.26 1.60
N LEU A 206 -2.01 -10.37 1.48
CA LEU A 206 -2.37 -11.22 2.61
C LEU A 206 -1.13 -11.84 3.25
N PHE A 207 -0.22 -12.40 2.45
CA PHE A 207 0.99 -13.04 2.96
C PHE A 207 1.93 -12.05 3.64
N TYR A 208 1.98 -10.81 3.16
CA TYR A 208 2.78 -9.75 3.79
C TYR A 208 2.32 -9.37 5.20
N THR A 209 1.13 -9.78 5.64
CA THR A 209 0.67 -9.54 7.02
C THR A 209 1.55 -10.20 8.07
N SER A 210 2.23 -11.29 7.72
CA SER A 210 3.13 -12.02 8.63
C SER A 210 4.52 -11.39 8.76
N PHE A 211 4.89 -10.41 7.93
CA PHE A 211 6.23 -9.84 7.93
C PHE A 211 6.33 -8.60 8.81
N LEU A 212 7.43 -8.47 9.56
CA LEU A 212 7.70 -7.31 10.42
C LEU A 212 8.33 -6.12 9.69
N TYR A 213 8.25 -6.09 8.38
CA TYR A 213 8.67 -4.92 7.60
C TYR A 213 7.55 -3.88 7.55
N GLY A 214 7.88 -2.61 7.67
CA GLY A 214 6.91 -1.50 7.56
C GLY A 214 6.22 -1.36 6.20
N THR A 215 6.40 -2.33 5.28
CA THR A 215 5.90 -2.25 3.90
C THR A 215 4.38 -2.16 3.85
N LEU A 216 3.66 -3.05 4.52
CA LEU A 216 2.20 -3.07 4.44
C LEU A 216 1.58 -1.89 5.19
N LEU A 217 2.10 -1.60 6.37
CA LEU A 217 1.64 -0.48 7.18
C LEU A 217 1.93 0.87 6.50
N GLY A 218 3.13 1.04 5.93
CA GLY A 218 3.49 2.22 5.15
C GLY A 218 2.62 2.37 3.90
N LEU A 219 2.32 1.27 3.16
CA LEU A 219 1.40 1.30 2.03
C LEU A 219 0.00 1.78 2.44
N CYS A 220 -0.51 1.28 3.56
CA CYS A 220 -1.79 1.71 4.10
C CYS A 220 -1.84 3.23 4.29
N PHE A 221 -0.86 3.80 5.00
CA PHE A 221 -0.79 5.23 5.23
C PHE A 221 -0.55 6.03 3.95
N ALA A 222 0.28 5.55 3.02
CA ALA A 222 0.49 6.20 1.74
C ALA A 222 -0.80 6.26 0.91
N MET A 223 -1.58 5.18 0.87
CA MET A 223 -2.88 5.15 0.19
C MET A 223 -3.90 6.06 0.87
N LEU A 224 -3.93 6.12 2.20
CA LEU A 224 -4.78 7.05 2.94
C LEU A 224 -4.39 8.51 2.65
N ALA A 225 -3.09 8.82 2.60
CA ALA A 225 -2.60 10.15 2.23
C ALA A 225 -3.06 10.57 0.83
N ALA A 226 -2.95 9.66 -0.15
CA ALA A 226 -3.42 9.90 -1.50
C ALA A 226 -4.94 10.14 -1.55
N LEU A 227 -5.72 9.30 -0.85
CA LEU A 227 -7.17 9.44 -0.77
C LEU A 227 -7.59 10.79 -0.19
N GLN A 228 -7.01 11.15 0.95
CA GLN A 228 -7.30 12.42 1.62
C GLN A 228 -6.83 13.63 0.80
N THR A 229 -5.73 13.51 0.05
CA THR A 229 -5.29 14.55 -0.89
C THR A 229 -6.32 14.75 -2.00
N VAL A 230 -6.85 13.66 -2.58
CA VAL A 230 -7.92 13.73 -3.58
C VAL A 230 -9.16 14.43 -3.01
N ASP A 231 -9.56 14.06 -1.79
CA ASP A 231 -10.72 14.64 -1.12
C ASP A 231 -10.52 16.13 -0.80
N PHE A 232 -9.31 16.51 -0.34
CA PHE A 232 -8.97 17.93 -0.13
C PHE A 232 -8.99 18.70 -1.45
N CYS A 233 -8.37 18.19 -2.48
CA CYS A 233 -8.32 18.83 -3.80
C CYS A 233 -9.73 19.10 -4.35
N ARG A 234 -10.69 18.23 -4.06
CA ARG A 234 -12.09 18.36 -4.51
C ARG A 234 -12.96 19.24 -3.61
N SER A 235 -12.85 19.07 -2.30
CA SER A 235 -13.74 19.69 -1.32
C SER A 235 -13.17 20.95 -0.65
N GLY A 236 -11.85 21.06 -0.52
CA GLY A 236 -11.17 22.09 0.26
C GLY A 236 -11.31 21.90 1.79
N LYS A 237 -11.82 20.76 2.27
CA LYS A 237 -12.02 20.51 3.71
C LYS A 237 -10.67 20.41 4.43
N ARG A 238 -10.43 21.26 5.43
CA ARG A 238 -9.16 21.32 6.19
C ARG A 238 -8.80 19.99 6.85
N SER A 239 -9.80 19.25 7.38
CA SER A 239 -9.57 17.93 7.96
C SER A 239 -8.92 16.95 6.99
N CYS A 240 -9.34 16.94 5.72
CA CYS A 240 -8.71 16.09 4.69
C CYS A 240 -7.26 16.50 4.46
N GLY A 241 -6.93 17.78 4.44
CA GLY A 241 -5.55 18.26 4.31
C GLY A 241 -4.65 17.82 5.47
N ILE A 242 -5.12 17.99 6.70
CA ILE A 242 -4.40 17.56 7.91
C ILE A 242 -4.18 16.04 7.89
N LEU A 243 -5.24 15.26 7.62
CA LEU A 243 -5.14 13.80 7.55
C LEU A 243 -4.22 13.33 6.43
N ALA A 244 -4.20 14.01 5.27
CA ALA A 244 -3.27 13.73 4.20
C ALA A 244 -1.82 13.90 4.65
N GLY A 245 -1.51 15.03 5.32
CA GLY A 245 -0.17 15.28 5.85
C GLY A 245 0.26 14.28 6.92
N LEU A 246 -0.60 14.03 7.91
CA LEU A 246 -0.31 13.06 8.98
C LEU A 246 -0.12 11.63 8.44
N SER A 247 -0.97 11.21 7.50
CA SER A 247 -0.83 9.90 6.87
C SER A 247 0.44 9.80 6.04
N LEU A 248 0.80 10.85 5.29
CA LEU A 248 2.02 10.87 4.52
C LEU A 248 3.26 10.83 5.42
N PHE A 249 3.29 11.64 6.48
CA PHE A 249 4.35 11.62 7.49
C PHE A 249 4.51 10.22 8.10
N ALA A 250 3.40 9.60 8.53
CA ALA A 250 3.43 8.24 9.07
C ALA A 250 3.99 7.21 8.07
N ALA A 251 3.60 7.29 6.79
CA ALA A 251 4.12 6.41 5.75
C ALA A 251 5.65 6.54 5.60
N LEU A 252 6.15 7.77 5.59
CA LEU A 252 7.57 8.08 5.39
C LEU A 252 8.41 7.68 6.61
N VAL A 253 7.92 7.95 7.83
CA VAL A 253 8.58 7.54 9.07
C VAL A 253 8.65 6.02 9.17
N ILE A 254 7.57 5.30 8.84
CA ILE A 254 7.54 3.84 8.89
C ILE A 254 8.47 3.23 7.84
N LYS A 255 8.53 3.80 6.64
CA LYS A 255 9.41 3.31 5.58
C LYS A 255 9.73 4.38 4.55
N SER A 256 10.98 4.79 4.48
CA SER A 256 11.47 5.85 3.58
C SER A 256 11.20 5.60 2.08
N ASN A 257 11.04 4.35 1.65
CA ASN A 257 10.71 4.01 0.26
C ASN A 257 9.42 4.70 -0.23
N TYR A 258 8.54 5.13 0.68
CA TYR A 258 7.32 5.87 0.33
C TYR A 258 7.58 7.32 -0.09
N GLN A 259 8.83 7.80 -0.05
CA GLN A 259 9.24 9.08 -0.64
C GLN A 259 8.86 9.16 -2.13
N ILE A 260 9.03 8.08 -2.88
CA ILE A 260 8.63 8.02 -4.30
C ILE A 260 7.10 8.21 -4.43
N PHE A 261 6.34 7.59 -3.53
CA PHE A 261 4.89 7.73 -3.51
C PHE A 261 4.46 9.15 -3.12
N ALA A 262 5.17 9.77 -2.16
CA ALA A 262 4.95 11.15 -1.74
C ALA A 262 5.16 12.15 -2.89
N ILE A 263 6.21 11.96 -3.69
CA ILE A 263 6.46 12.76 -4.90
C ILE A 263 5.28 12.62 -5.87
N GLY A 264 4.78 11.40 -6.09
CA GLY A 264 3.61 11.16 -6.94
C GLY A 264 2.35 11.89 -6.45
N ILE A 265 2.07 11.85 -5.14
CA ILE A 265 0.94 12.57 -4.52
C ILE A 265 1.11 14.08 -4.69
N LEU A 266 2.33 14.60 -4.48
CA LEU A 266 2.63 16.03 -4.63
C LEU A 266 2.42 16.50 -6.08
N ILE A 267 2.94 15.76 -7.06
CA ILE A 267 2.72 16.04 -8.48
C ILE A 267 1.23 16.04 -8.80
N TYR A 268 0.47 15.04 -8.33
CA TYR A 268 -0.97 14.99 -8.51
C TYR A 268 -1.66 16.24 -7.96
N ALA A 269 -1.34 16.63 -6.73
CA ALA A 269 -1.94 17.80 -6.08
C ALA A 269 -1.67 19.07 -6.89
N VAL A 270 -0.41 19.33 -7.26
CA VAL A 270 -0.01 20.49 -8.07
C VAL A 270 -0.75 20.49 -9.41
N MET A 271 -0.73 19.38 -10.16
CA MET A 271 -1.38 19.28 -11.45
C MET A 271 -2.90 19.49 -11.36
N TYR A 272 -3.53 18.95 -10.32
CA TYR A 272 -4.96 19.16 -10.09
C TYR A 272 -5.29 20.63 -9.82
N LEU A 273 -4.52 21.28 -8.94
CA LEU A 273 -4.76 22.67 -8.56
C LEU A 273 -4.53 23.64 -9.72
N LEU A 274 -3.53 23.39 -10.55
CA LEU A 274 -3.26 24.18 -11.76
C LEU A 274 -4.37 24.01 -12.79
N SER A 275 -4.78 22.75 -13.08
CA SER A 275 -5.79 22.46 -14.10
C SER A 275 -7.19 22.98 -13.73
N HIS A 276 -7.51 23.02 -12.43
CA HIS A 276 -8.81 23.47 -11.94
C HIS A 276 -8.80 24.91 -11.39
N LYS A 277 -7.67 25.63 -11.54
CA LYS A 277 -7.47 27.02 -11.01
C LYS A 277 -7.85 27.15 -9.52
N ALA A 278 -7.61 26.09 -8.73
CA ALA A 278 -8.02 25.99 -7.35
C ALA A 278 -7.00 26.65 -6.39
N TRP A 279 -6.65 27.93 -6.66
CA TRP A 279 -5.60 28.68 -5.97
C TRP A 279 -5.76 28.74 -4.45
N LYS A 280 -7.01 28.78 -3.96
CA LYS A 280 -7.31 28.80 -2.51
C LYS A 280 -6.93 27.51 -1.78
N ARG A 281 -6.58 26.45 -2.49
CA ARG A 281 -6.28 25.11 -1.94
C ARG A 281 -4.79 24.76 -1.97
N TRP A 282 -3.91 25.72 -2.29
CA TRP A 282 -2.47 25.50 -2.34
C TRP A 282 -1.84 25.11 -0.99
N SER A 283 -2.54 25.33 0.12
CA SER A 283 -2.11 24.87 1.44
C SER A 283 -1.82 23.38 1.50
N ILE A 284 -2.45 22.54 0.67
CA ILE A 284 -2.15 21.11 0.63
C ILE A 284 -0.71 20.83 0.16
N VAL A 285 -0.21 21.59 -0.80
CA VAL A 285 1.16 21.44 -1.29
C VAL A 285 2.16 21.72 -0.16
N LEU A 286 1.92 22.77 0.63
CA LEU A 286 2.76 23.07 1.80
C LEU A 286 2.70 21.99 2.86
N VAL A 287 1.51 21.45 3.14
CA VAL A 287 1.31 20.34 4.10
C VAL A 287 2.04 19.08 3.64
N LEU A 288 1.95 18.74 2.36
CA LEU A 288 2.63 17.56 1.80
C LEU A 288 4.16 17.74 1.79
N ILE A 289 4.66 18.95 1.47
CA ILE A 289 6.09 19.25 1.55
C ILE A 289 6.55 19.17 3.01
N ALA A 290 5.83 19.76 3.95
CA ALA A 290 6.17 19.69 5.37
C ALA A 290 6.21 18.24 5.86
N ALA A 291 5.23 17.41 5.48
CA ALA A 291 5.22 15.98 5.81
C ALA A 291 6.41 15.23 5.18
N PHE A 292 6.81 15.60 3.95
CA PHE A 292 7.95 14.99 3.26
C PHE A 292 9.30 15.36 3.88
N VAL A 293 9.45 16.59 4.35
CA VAL A 293 10.71 17.07 4.97
C VAL A 293 10.86 16.55 6.40
N ALA A 294 9.73 16.37 7.10
CA ALA A 294 9.73 15.90 8.50
C ALA A 294 9.82 14.36 8.63
N GLY A 295 9.41 13.61 7.60
CA GLY A 295 9.45 12.14 7.59
C GLY A 295 10.63 11.59 6.82
#